data_847233b929218e6f7f5375d391128ee5
#
_entry.id   847233b929218e6f7f5375d391128ee5
#
_cell.length_a   1.000
_cell.length_b   1.000
_cell.length_c   1.000
_cell.angle_alpha   90.00
_cell.angle_beta   90.00
_cell.angle_gamma   90.00
#
_symmetry.space_group_name_H-M   'P 1'
#
loop_
_entity.id
_entity.type
_entity.pdbx_description
1 polymer ?
#
loop_
_entity_poly.entity_id
_entity_poly.type
_entity_poly.pdbx_seq_one_letter_code
_entity_poly.pdbx_strand_id
1 'polypeptide(L)'
;MNTPPNEDDWRSEPWCLDAKAAYERFNGATLAEALGMISEDALNREEDLMFMPAICFRFYLPAYLSYLISDAAKGDSDGASCVFGLLETRLSDLSVDPLLLRKAAETIEYVGKRQEWYDADESIYGSFARKANQLLAKLSGKR
;
A
#
# COMPACT_ATOMS: atom_id res chain seq x y z
N MET A 1 14.40 6.39 -7.11
CA MET A 1 14.23 6.49 -8.57
C MET A 1 12.89 7.14 -8.86
N ASN A 2 12.87 8.18 -9.70
CA ASN A 2 11.65 8.95 -9.94
C ASN A 2 10.97 8.66 -11.29
N THR A 3 11.57 7.73 -12.06
CA THR A 3 11.04 7.37 -13.37
C THR A 3 10.04 6.21 -13.19
N PRO A 4 8.80 6.35 -13.74
CA PRO A 4 7.85 5.26 -13.68
C PRO A 4 8.39 3.97 -14.29
N PRO A 5 7.94 2.80 -13.81
CA PRO A 5 8.32 1.52 -14.40
C PRO A 5 7.97 1.47 -15.89
N ASN A 6 8.85 0.87 -16.70
CA ASN A 6 8.63 0.66 -18.12
C ASN A 6 7.90 -0.67 -18.36
N GLU A 7 7.61 -0.98 -19.62
CA GLU A 7 6.91 -2.22 -19.95
C GLU A 7 7.67 -3.46 -19.51
N ASP A 8 9.01 -3.46 -19.62
CA ASP A 8 9.81 -4.61 -19.19
C ASP A 8 9.69 -4.83 -17.68
N ASP A 9 9.62 -3.76 -16.91
CA ASP A 9 9.40 -3.84 -15.46
C ASP A 9 8.04 -4.50 -15.15
N TRP A 10 6.99 -4.10 -15.87
CA TRP A 10 5.67 -4.66 -15.70
C TRP A 10 5.60 -6.12 -16.13
N ARG A 11 6.43 -6.55 -17.05
CA ARG A 11 6.49 -7.94 -17.53
C ARG A 11 7.58 -8.78 -16.87
N SER A 12 8.19 -8.26 -15.82
CA SER A 12 9.27 -8.95 -15.11
C SER A 12 8.80 -10.21 -14.36
N GLU A 13 7.49 -10.36 -14.18
CA GLU A 13 6.88 -11.54 -13.55
C GLU A 13 5.70 -12.01 -14.40
N PRO A 14 5.27 -13.29 -14.25
CA PRO A 14 4.13 -13.80 -15.00
C PRO A 14 2.86 -12.97 -14.75
N TRP A 15 2.09 -12.76 -15.81
CA TRP A 15 0.85 -11.98 -15.71
C TRP A 15 -0.37 -12.86 -15.43
N CYS A 16 -1.10 -12.51 -14.38
CA CYS A 16 -2.48 -12.95 -14.17
C CYS A 16 -3.41 -11.80 -14.61
N LEU A 17 -4.71 -12.03 -14.59
CA LEU A 17 -5.69 -10.99 -14.96
C LEU A 17 -5.59 -9.76 -14.08
N ASP A 18 -5.34 -9.93 -12.77
CA ASP A 18 -5.23 -8.81 -11.83
C ASP A 18 -3.99 -7.98 -12.09
N ALA A 19 -2.86 -8.62 -12.42
CA ALA A 19 -1.63 -7.90 -12.78
C ALA A 19 -1.82 -7.11 -14.06
N LYS A 20 -2.53 -7.68 -15.05
CA LYS A 20 -2.84 -7.00 -16.29
C LYS A 20 -3.73 -5.78 -16.05
N ALA A 21 -4.73 -5.91 -15.18
CA ALA A 21 -5.60 -4.81 -14.81
C ALA A 21 -4.82 -3.68 -14.14
N ALA A 22 -3.88 -4.01 -13.24
CA ALA A 22 -3.01 -3.03 -12.61
C ALA A 22 -2.16 -2.30 -13.65
N TYR A 23 -1.60 -3.02 -14.60
CA TYR A 23 -0.84 -2.44 -15.71
C TYR A 23 -1.68 -1.44 -16.50
N GLU A 24 -2.90 -1.81 -16.86
CA GLU A 24 -3.77 -0.95 -17.65
C GLU A 24 -4.06 0.39 -16.95
N ARG A 25 -4.15 0.38 -15.62
CA ARG A 25 -4.42 1.61 -14.84
C ARG A 25 -3.17 2.44 -14.53
N PHE A 26 -2.06 1.79 -14.20
CA PHE A 26 -0.88 2.47 -13.67
C PHE A 26 0.25 2.68 -14.67
N ASN A 27 0.23 1.99 -15.81
CA ASN A 27 1.34 2.09 -16.77
C ASN A 27 1.64 3.53 -17.13
N GLY A 28 2.89 3.95 -16.90
CA GLY A 28 3.35 5.29 -17.21
C GLY A 28 2.94 6.37 -16.20
N ALA A 29 2.18 6.01 -15.19
CA ALA A 29 1.73 6.99 -14.19
C ALA A 29 2.89 7.46 -13.31
N THR A 30 2.97 8.77 -13.07
CA THR A 30 3.87 9.34 -12.08
C THR A 30 3.32 9.06 -10.68
N LEU A 31 4.15 9.28 -9.64
CA LEU A 31 3.66 9.14 -8.26
C LEU A 31 2.53 10.12 -7.96
N ALA A 32 2.58 11.33 -8.50
CA ALA A 32 1.50 12.32 -8.31
C ALA A 32 0.20 11.84 -8.95
N GLU A 33 0.28 11.27 -10.15
CA GLU A 33 -0.89 10.72 -10.84
C GLU A 33 -1.45 9.51 -10.09
N ALA A 34 -0.56 8.63 -9.60
CA ALA A 34 -0.95 7.47 -8.80
C ALA A 34 -1.65 7.90 -7.51
N LEU A 35 -1.15 8.94 -6.85
CA LEU A 35 -1.78 9.47 -5.64
C LEU A 35 -3.20 9.94 -5.93
N GLY A 36 -3.40 10.62 -7.06
CA GLY A 36 -4.73 11.05 -7.49
C GLY A 36 -5.70 9.88 -7.69
N MET A 37 -5.23 8.82 -8.37
CA MET A 37 -6.04 7.62 -8.58
C MET A 37 -6.40 6.94 -7.27
N ILE A 38 -5.46 6.85 -6.35
CA ILE A 38 -5.66 6.25 -5.03
C ILE A 38 -6.66 7.06 -4.22
N SER A 39 -6.55 8.39 -4.26
CA SER A 39 -7.47 9.27 -3.53
C SER A 39 -8.92 9.13 -3.98
N GLU A 40 -9.14 8.77 -5.25
CA GLU A 40 -10.48 8.57 -5.79
C GLU A 40 -11.08 7.21 -5.41
N ASP A 41 -10.25 6.18 -5.28
CA ASP A 41 -10.73 4.82 -5.03
C ASP A 41 -9.60 3.97 -4.43
N ALA A 42 -9.30 4.22 -3.16
CA ALA A 42 -8.17 3.57 -2.50
C ALA A 42 -8.33 2.05 -2.41
N LEU A 43 -9.54 1.58 -2.14
CA LEU A 43 -9.79 0.15 -1.98
C LEU A 43 -9.42 -0.63 -3.25
N ASN A 44 -9.88 -0.18 -4.40
CA ASN A 44 -9.59 -0.86 -5.66
C ASN A 44 -8.14 -0.67 -6.09
N ARG A 45 -7.54 0.49 -5.79
CA ARG A 45 -6.12 0.72 -6.12
C ARG A 45 -5.21 -0.11 -5.23
N GLU A 46 -5.62 -0.40 -3.99
CA GLU A 46 -4.88 -1.32 -3.14
C GLU A 46 -4.82 -2.71 -3.77
N GLU A 47 -5.93 -3.18 -4.33
CA GLU A 47 -5.95 -4.46 -5.02
C GLU A 47 -4.99 -4.47 -6.21
N ASP A 48 -4.88 -3.37 -6.95
CA ASP A 48 -3.90 -3.25 -8.02
C ASP A 48 -2.48 -3.41 -7.48
N LEU A 49 -2.17 -2.75 -6.36
CA LEU A 49 -0.85 -2.88 -5.71
C LEU A 49 -0.57 -4.32 -5.28
N MET A 50 -1.58 -5.01 -4.79
CA MET A 50 -1.45 -6.39 -4.33
C MET A 50 -0.91 -7.32 -5.42
N PHE A 51 -1.23 -7.05 -6.68
CA PHE A 51 -0.91 -7.91 -7.81
C PHE A 51 0.16 -7.36 -8.74
N MET A 52 0.77 -6.21 -8.42
CA MET A 52 1.86 -5.65 -9.23
C MET A 52 3.12 -6.51 -9.15
N PRO A 53 3.91 -6.55 -10.24
CA PRO A 53 5.28 -7.04 -10.14
C PRO A 53 6.05 -6.28 -9.06
N ALA A 54 7.02 -6.93 -8.42
CA ALA A 54 7.73 -6.38 -7.27
C ALA A 54 8.32 -4.99 -7.54
N ILE A 55 8.93 -4.79 -8.71
CA ILE A 55 9.51 -3.50 -9.09
C ILE A 55 8.44 -2.41 -9.12
N CYS A 56 7.29 -2.70 -9.71
CA CYS A 56 6.18 -1.76 -9.82
C CYS A 56 5.55 -1.49 -8.46
N PHE A 57 5.36 -2.52 -7.66
CA PHE A 57 4.84 -2.40 -6.31
C PHE A 57 5.71 -1.45 -5.48
N ARG A 58 7.02 -1.64 -5.49
CA ARG A 58 7.94 -0.79 -4.73
C ARG A 58 7.93 0.66 -5.22
N PHE A 59 7.70 0.88 -6.51
CA PHE A 59 7.62 2.23 -7.05
C PHE A 59 6.34 2.94 -6.61
N TYR A 60 5.17 2.26 -6.68
CA TYR A 60 3.87 2.88 -6.43
C TYR A 60 3.40 2.86 -4.98
N LEU A 61 3.93 1.95 -4.16
CA LEU A 61 3.52 1.89 -2.74
C LEU A 61 3.67 3.23 -2.02
N PRO A 62 4.73 4.02 -2.25
CA PRO A 62 4.87 5.32 -1.58
C PRO A 62 3.67 6.25 -1.78
N ALA A 63 3.01 6.18 -2.93
CA ALA A 63 1.81 6.98 -3.18
C ALA A 63 0.66 6.57 -2.26
N TYR A 64 0.47 5.27 -2.07
CA TYR A 64 -0.56 4.76 -1.16
C TYR A 64 -0.27 5.14 0.29
N LEU A 65 0.98 4.99 0.71
CA LEU A 65 1.38 5.35 2.08
C LEU A 65 1.20 6.85 2.31
N SER A 66 1.54 7.68 1.33
CA SER A 66 1.34 9.13 1.41
C SER A 66 -0.14 9.51 1.48
N TYR A 67 -0.98 8.80 0.74
CA TYR A 67 -2.43 9.00 0.80
C TYR A 67 -2.95 8.79 2.23
N LEU A 68 -2.53 7.69 2.87
CA LEU A 68 -3.06 7.32 4.19
C LEU A 68 -2.75 8.35 5.28
N ILE A 69 -1.64 9.08 5.17
CA ILE A 69 -1.28 10.12 6.15
C ILE A 69 -1.77 11.50 5.73
N SER A 70 -2.48 11.61 4.62
CA SER A 70 -3.03 12.88 4.13
C SER A 70 -4.46 13.10 4.63
N ASP A 71 -4.90 14.37 4.59
CA ASP A 71 -6.28 14.70 4.98
C ASP A 71 -7.32 14.05 4.07
N ALA A 72 -6.94 13.73 2.84
CA ALA A 72 -7.85 13.08 1.88
C ALA A 72 -8.33 11.72 2.36
N ALA A 73 -7.55 11.04 3.22
CA ALA A 73 -7.90 9.71 3.73
C ALA A 73 -8.85 9.74 4.93
N LYS A 74 -9.21 10.92 5.41
CA LYS A 74 -10.13 11.04 6.56
C LYS A 74 -11.45 10.34 6.24
N GLY A 75 -11.87 9.43 7.12
CA GLY A 75 -13.13 8.70 6.94
C GLY A 75 -13.06 7.54 5.97
N ASP A 76 -11.92 7.27 5.35
CA ASP A 76 -11.76 6.16 4.41
C ASP A 76 -11.39 4.87 5.14
N SER A 77 -12.39 4.25 5.75
CA SER A 77 -12.20 3.03 6.54
C SER A 77 -11.64 1.88 5.73
N ASP A 78 -12.16 1.66 4.53
CA ASP A 78 -11.71 0.56 3.66
C ASP A 78 -10.27 0.77 3.21
N GLY A 79 -9.96 1.98 2.74
CA GLY A 79 -8.61 2.31 2.28
C GLY A 79 -7.56 2.17 3.38
N ALA A 80 -7.92 2.52 4.61
CA ALA A 80 -7.02 2.38 5.74
C ALA A 80 -6.88 0.92 6.19
N SER A 81 -8.00 0.20 6.30
CA SER A 81 -7.97 -1.16 6.84
C SER A 81 -7.20 -2.15 5.96
N CYS A 82 -7.25 -2.00 4.65
CA CYS A 82 -6.63 -2.95 3.74
C CYS A 82 -5.10 -2.85 3.69
N VAL A 83 -4.51 -1.77 4.21
CA VAL A 83 -3.05 -1.59 4.18
C VAL A 83 -2.33 -2.68 5.00
N PHE A 84 -2.91 -3.14 6.08
CA PHE A 84 -2.29 -4.17 6.93
C PHE A 84 -2.08 -5.47 6.15
N GLY A 85 -3.10 -5.93 5.44
CA GLY A 85 -3.01 -7.14 4.62
C GLY A 85 -2.09 -6.98 3.43
N LEU A 86 -2.12 -5.81 2.81
CA LEU A 86 -1.24 -5.52 1.67
C LEU A 86 0.23 -5.66 2.06
N LEU A 87 0.64 -4.98 3.13
CA LEU A 87 2.04 -4.98 3.55
C LEU A 87 2.47 -6.34 4.09
N GLU A 88 1.58 -7.04 4.78
CA GLU A 88 1.89 -8.39 5.26
C GLU A 88 2.11 -9.36 4.08
N THR A 89 1.26 -9.31 3.08
CA THR A 89 1.37 -10.16 1.88
C THR A 89 2.62 -9.85 1.07
N ARG A 90 2.99 -8.56 0.99
CA ARG A 90 4.13 -8.10 0.19
C ARG A 90 5.38 -7.83 1.04
N LEU A 91 5.49 -8.44 2.20
CA LEU A 91 6.59 -8.19 3.14
C LEU A 91 7.97 -8.47 2.54
N SER A 92 8.09 -9.54 1.74
CA SER A 92 9.36 -9.87 1.08
C SER A 92 9.82 -8.78 0.12
N ASP A 93 8.89 -8.07 -0.53
CA ASP A 93 9.23 -6.99 -1.45
C ASP A 93 9.69 -5.74 -0.70
N LEU A 94 9.19 -5.53 0.51
CA LEU A 94 9.61 -4.41 1.36
C LEU A 94 11.00 -4.65 1.94
N SER A 95 11.32 -5.90 2.26
CA SER A 95 12.55 -6.25 2.98
C SER A 95 13.81 -5.91 2.18
N VAL A 96 13.72 -5.78 0.86
CA VAL A 96 14.86 -5.46 0.00
C VAL A 96 15.07 -3.96 -0.17
N ASP A 97 14.20 -3.13 0.39
CA ASP A 97 14.28 -1.67 0.29
C ASP A 97 14.14 -1.04 1.67
N PRO A 98 15.26 -0.76 2.36
CA PRO A 98 15.22 -0.25 3.73
C PRO A 98 14.48 1.06 3.91
N LEU A 99 14.55 1.98 2.94
CA LEU A 99 13.85 3.27 3.04
C LEU A 99 12.34 3.08 2.90
N LEU A 100 11.92 2.22 1.99
CA LEU A 100 10.50 1.91 1.82
C LEU A 100 9.95 1.18 3.03
N LEU A 101 10.74 0.24 3.59
CA LEU A 101 10.38 -0.49 4.79
C LEU A 101 10.14 0.47 5.96
N ARG A 102 11.01 1.46 6.13
CA ARG A 102 10.88 2.47 7.17
C ARG A 102 9.61 3.30 6.97
N LYS A 103 9.37 3.75 5.74
CA LYS A 103 8.18 4.54 5.43
C LYS A 103 6.91 3.73 5.70
N ALA A 104 6.91 2.45 5.34
CA ALA A 104 5.80 1.56 5.62
C ALA A 104 5.56 1.44 7.13
N ALA A 105 6.61 1.24 7.92
CA ALA A 105 6.50 1.12 9.37
C ALA A 105 5.94 2.40 10.01
N GLU A 106 6.43 3.55 9.58
CA GLU A 106 5.95 4.85 10.09
C GLU A 106 4.47 5.05 9.74
N THR A 107 4.06 4.67 8.53
CA THR A 107 2.67 4.78 8.10
C THR A 107 1.77 3.86 8.91
N ILE A 108 2.19 2.62 9.15
CA ILE A 108 1.44 1.64 9.95
C ILE A 108 1.27 2.13 11.39
N GLU A 109 2.31 2.71 11.97
CA GLU A 109 2.20 3.30 13.31
C GLU A 109 1.18 4.44 13.34
N TYR A 110 1.22 5.30 12.32
CA TYR A 110 0.27 6.41 12.19
C TYR A 110 -1.18 5.90 12.08
N VAL A 111 -1.41 4.96 11.18
CA VAL A 111 -2.76 4.40 10.93
C VAL A 111 -3.27 3.67 12.18
N GLY A 112 -2.39 2.91 12.82
CA GLY A 112 -2.75 2.12 14.01
C GLY A 112 -3.29 2.94 15.17
N LYS A 113 -2.92 4.21 15.26
CA LYS A 113 -3.33 5.12 16.33
C LYS A 113 -4.53 5.96 15.96
N ARG A 114 -5.09 5.81 14.76
CA ARG A 114 -6.12 6.73 14.23
C ARG A 114 -7.34 6.02 13.68
N GLN A 115 -7.69 4.89 14.25
CA GLN A 115 -8.84 4.12 13.77
C GLN A 115 -10.13 4.95 13.69
N GLU A 116 -10.42 5.77 14.69
CA GLU A 116 -11.60 6.63 14.70
C GLU A 116 -11.54 7.71 13.60
N TRP A 117 -10.35 8.23 13.35
CA TRP A 117 -10.17 9.26 12.32
C TRP A 117 -10.50 8.73 10.92
N TYR A 118 -10.24 7.44 10.68
CA TYR A 118 -10.60 6.76 9.44
C TYR A 118 -12.05 6.25 9.44
N ASP A 119 -12.77 6.48 10.54
CA ASP A 119 -14.15 6.02 10.68
C ASP A 119 -14.29 4.50 10.57
N ALA A 120 -13.28 3.78 11.04
CA ALA A 120 -13.20 2.32 10.94
C ALA A 120 -13.76 1.66 12.20
N ASP A 121 -14.97 1.12 12.09
CA ASP A 121 -15.63 0.43 13.20
C ASP A 121 -14.86 -0.85 13.55
N GLU A 122 -14.40 -0.96 14.79
CA GLU A 122 -13.64 -2.10 15.26
C GLU A 122 -14.41 -3.42 15.14
N SER A 123 -15.73 -3.39 15.25
CA SER A 123 -16.55 -4.59 15.10
C SER A 123 -16.55 -5.11 13.66
N ILE A 124 -16.21 -4.26 12.68
CA ILE A 124 -16.17 -4.63 11.27
C ILE A 124 -14.74 -4.92 10.83
N TYR A 125 -13.79 -4.04 11.18
CA TYR A 125 -12.42 -4.08 10.68
C TYR A 125 -11.42 -4.69 11.67
N GLY A 126 -11.82 -4.94 12.90
CA GLY A 126 -10.89 -5.34 13.95
C GLY A 126 -10.11 -4.16 14.49
N SER A 127 -9.21 -4.42 15.44
CA SER A 127 -8.40 -3.39 16.08
C SER A 127 -7.21 -3.00 15.21
N PHE A 128 -7.16 -1.77 14.76
CA PHE A 128 -6.01 -1.22 14.03
C PHE A 128 -4.75 -1.23 14.91
N ALA A 129 -4.90 -0.91 16.19
CA ALA A 129 -3.76 -0.91 17.12
C ALA A 129 -3.13 -2.30 17.22
N ARG A 130 -3.95 -3.34 17.32
CA ARG A 130 -3.46 -4.72 17.37
C ARG A 130 -2.80 -5.12 16.06
N LYS A 131 -3.45 -4.84 14.94
CA LYS A 131 -2.92 -5.16 13.60
C LYS A 131 -1.59 -4.45 13.36
N ALA A 132 -1.51 -3.18 13.76
CA ALA A 132 -0.28 -2.40 13.63
C ALA A 132 0.85 -3.01 14.45
N ASN A 133 0.60 -3.37 15.71
CA ASN A 133 1.62 -3.98 16.56
C ASN A 133 2.13 -5.29 15.98
N GLN A 134 1.23 -6.12 15.49
CA GLN A 134 1.61 -7.41 14.88
C GLN A 134 2.43 -7.21 13.62
N LEU A 135 2.01 -6.29 12.76
CA LEU A 135 2.73 -6.02 11.51
C LEU A 135 4.08 -5.36 11.75
N LEU A 136 4.14 -4.39 12.69
CA LEU A 136 5.41 -3.73 13.04
C LEU A 136 6.44 -4.72 13.55
N ALA A 137 6.02 -5.74 14.31
CA ALA A 137 6.93 -6.79 14.76
C ALA A 137 7.51 -7.55 13.57
N LYS A 138 6.68 -7.86 12.57
CA LYS A 138 7.13 -8.53 11.34
C LYS A 138 8.07 -7.65 10.51
N LEU A 139 7.75 -6.36 10.39
CA LEU A 139 8.56 -5.40 9.63
C LEU A 139 9.94 -5.21 10.26
N SER A 140 10.05 -5.34 11.57
CA SER A 140 11.34 -5.23 12.28
C SER A 140 12.12 -6.54 12.31
N GLY A 141 11.61 -7.61 11.70
CA GLY A 141 12.24 -8.92 11.71
C GLY A 141 12.04 -9.72 12.99
N LYS A 142 11.22 -9.22 13.90
CA LYS A 142 10.89 -9.95 15.14
C LYS A 142 9.78 -10.97 14.87
N ARG A 143 9.90 -12.11 15.46
CA ARG A 143 8.96 -13.22 15.29
C ARG A 143 8.27 -13.57 16.60
#